data_28fcee8f694c43b381a06774c22bb3d3
#
_entry.id   28fcee8f694c43b381a06774c22bb3d3
#
_cell.length_a   1.000
_cell.length_b   1.000
_cell.length_c   1.000
_cell.angle_alpha   90.00
_cell.angle_beta   90.00
_cell.angle_gamma   90.00
#
_symmetry.space_group_name_H-M   'P 1'
#
loop_
_entity.id
_entity.type
_entity.pdbx_description
1 polymer ?
#
loop_
_entity_poly.entity_id
_entity_poly.type
_entity_poly.pdbx_seq_one_letter_code
_entity_poly.pdbx_strand_id
1 'polypeptide(L)'
;NDTHSHFDETALPLRLALLDGACDIRLHCGGFPRLASFIKQARQRAISEQMPLFLLDAGDSFQGTLYFSCFKGQANAALLNQLGIDAMVVGNHELDTGNAPLANFLRQIRFPLLAANWDLSAEAEDKPTRMQDHPLMVSWQNPAHPKPYIVKWVDDVPVAIFGLVLENMQDIAAPDGDSQFLPVVETAKTIIEQIHADGIEHIILLSHLGFPRDCQLAQEVDGISLIVGGHTHTLQGDFGALGLADEHPYGERFNRTLVLHAGYNSLMVGLAEVSLLPEGQMRIEQGGNVLLTSETALLQSQQGEPLPAPQQRTIRRFLRNQRHVAMLQPDSAMERLLANNYRAKLRHYASDQVVSLPRGLRHVRIPDERGGSQVAPLVAEAMLFQAREMGVPVDVAIFNAGGARISLPPGPVSAAELAGRLLPFASTISHFEVRGGQLRLALEGAIVNALELGGSGSFPYPADLRYSYHASAPRGQRVRQLHVKDRTGRWQLFDEQRDYRLITTSYTAMGKEGYHALLNQRSEPELLGLIISDAFINYARSRGILTPPQDALYQLNFDQLVS
;
A
#
# COMPACT_ATOMS: atom_id res chain seq x y z
N ASN A 1 0.22 -3.67 -11.47
CA ASN A 1 0.93 -3.13 -10.30
C ASN A 1 -0.03 -2.66 -9.23
N ASP A 2 0.46 -2.61 -7.99
CA ASP A 2 -0.21 -2.01 -6.83
C ASP A 2 -1.68 -2.46 -6.71
N THR A 3 -1.91 -3.77 -6.87
CA THR A 3 -3.27 -4.32 -6.86
C THR A 3 -3.90 -4.27 -5.47
N HIS A 4 -3.08 -4.23 -4.40
CA HIS A 4 -3.49 -4.07 -3.01
C HIS A 4 -4.67 -4.96 -2.62
N SER A 5 -4.66 -6.22 -3.07
CA SER A 5 -5.73 -7.18 -2.83
C SER A 5 -7.14 -6.69 -3.22
N HIS A 6 -7.26 -5.71 -4.12
CA HIS A 6 -8.55 -5.27 -4.66
C HIS A 6 -9.05 -6.25 -5.73
N PHE A 7 -9.52 -7.41 -5.27
CA PHE A 7 -9.99 -8.48 -6.15
C PHE A 7 -11.43 -8.29 -6.60
N ASP A 8 -12.23 -7.60 -5.80
CA ASP A 8 -13.58 -7.19 -6.17
C ASP A 8 -13.58 -5.81 -6.85
N GLU A 9 -14.68 -5.47 -7.49
CA GLU A 9 -14.88 -4.13 -8.05
C GLU A 9 -14.88 -3.05 -6.97
N THR A 10 -14.40 -1.87 -7.33
CA THR A 10 -14.31 -0.71 -6.45
C THR A 10 -15.15 0.44 -7.00
N ALA A 11 -15.85 1.15 -6.12
CA ALA A 11 -16.59 2.36 -6.49
C ALA A 11 -15.63 3.54 -6.67
N LEU A 12 -15.28 3.86 -7.91
CA LEU A 12 -14.39 4.96 -8.29
C LEU A 12 -15.20 6.24 -8.49
N PRO A 13 -14.91 7.34 -7.77
CA PRO A 13 -15.49 8.64 -8.07
C PRO A 13 -14.91 9.18 -9.38
N LEU A 14 -15.79 9.62 -10.29
CA LEU A 14 -15.43 10.17 -11.59
C LEU A 14 -16.18 11.49 -11.81
N ARG A 15 -15.55 12.39 -12.55
CA ARG A 15 -16.15 13.61 -13.06
C ARG A 15 -16.15 13.59 -14.59
N LEU A 16 -17.23 13.10 -15.17
CA LEU A 16 -17.35 12.88 -16.60
C LEU A 16 -17.58 14.20 -17.35
N ALA A 17 -16.84 14.44 -18.41
CA ALA A 17 -17.03 15.55 -19.34
C ALA A 17 -18.09 15.19 -20.39
N LEU A 18 -19.37 15.28 -20.04
CA LEU A 18 -20.49 15.00 -20.97
C LEU A 18 -20.78 16.24 -21.85
N LEU A 19 -21.47 16.04 -22.98
CA LEU A 19 -21.86 17.13 -23.89
C LEU A 19 -22.71 18.21 -23.20
N ASP A 20 -23.55 17.79 -22.26
CA ASP A 20 -24.48 18.68 -21.52
C ASP A 20 -23.86 19.25 -20.23
N GLY A 21 -22.56 19.07 -20.02
CA GLY A 21 -21.81 19.53 -18.85
C GLY A 21 -21.19 18.43 -18.03
N ALA A 22 -20.41 18.81 -16.99
CA ALA A 22 -19.76 17.85 -16.12
C ALA A 22 -20.76 17.07 -15.25
N CYS A 23 -20.54 15.78 -15.07
CA CYS A 23 -21.39 14.89 -14.28
C CYS A 23 -20.53 14.11 -13.26
N ASP A 24 -20.77 14.34 -11.99
CA ASP A 24 -20.08 13.64 -10.89
C ASP A 24 -20.81 12.35 -10.56
N ILE A 25 -20.11 11.21 -10.63
CA ILE A 25 -20.64 9.88 -10.40
C ILE A 25 -19.71 9.00 -9.56
N ARG A 26 -20.22 7.86 -9.13
CA ARG A 26 -19.43 6.70 -8.72
C ARG A 26 -19.66 5.56 -9.69
N LEU A 27 -18.59 5.07 -10.31
CA LEU A 27 -18.62 3.92 -11.21
C LEU A 27 -17.97 2.72 -10.50
N HIS A 28 -18.68 1.60 -10.46
CA HIS A 28 -18.06 0.34 -10.04
C HIS A 28 -17.18 -0.22 -11.17
N CYS A 29 -15.90 -0.37 -10.92
CA CYS A 29 -14.90 -0.73 -11.92
C CYS A 29 -13.75 -1.55 -11.32
N GLY A 30 -12.85 -2.03 -12.17
CA GLY A 30 -11.73 -2.87 -11.76
C GLY A 30 -12.13 -4.27 -11.34
N GLY A 31 -11.28 -4.88 -10.54
CA GLY A 31 -11.42 -6.22 -9.99
C GLY A 31 -10.87 -7.32 -10.90
N PHE A 32 -10.37 -8.38 -10.29
CA PHE A 32 -9.72 -9.50 -10.97
C PHE A 32 -10.58 -10.25 -11.99
N PRO A 33 -11.92 -10.38 -11.83
CA PRO A 33 -12.73 -10.99 -12.86
C PRO A 33 -12.75 -10.22 -14.20
N ARG A 34 -12.73 -8.87 -14.16
CA ARG A 34 -12.63 -8.07 -15.39
C ARG A 34 -11.21 -8.04 -15.94
N LEU A 35 -10.22 -7.97 -15.04
CA LEU A 35 -8.81 -8.08 -15.40
C LEU A 35 -8.54 -9.42 -16.12
N ALA A 36 -9.04 -10.54 -15.60
CA ALA A 36 -8.94 -11.85 -16.24
C ALA A 36 -9.59 -11.90 -17.63
N SER A 37 -10.74 -11.25 -17.80
CA SER A 37 -11.39 -11.14 -19.12
C SER A 37 -10.56 -10.33 -20.11
N PHE A 38 -9.97 -9.22 -19.66
CA PHE A 38 -9.09 -8.40 -20.49
C PHE A 38 -7.85 -9.19 -20.93
N ILE A 39 -7.15 -9.81 -19.97
CA ILE A 39 -5.95 -10.63 -20.23
C ILE A 39 -6.27 -11.77 -21.20
N LYS A 40 -7.41 -12.43 -21.04
CA LYS A 40 -7.84 -13.49 -21.94
C LYS A 40 -8.05 -12.99 -23.37
N GLN A 41 -8.67 -11.83 -23.56
CA GLN A 41 -8.83 -11.20 -24.87
C GLN A 41 -7.48 -10.80 -25.45
N ALA A 42 -6.59 -10.20 -24.65
CA ALA A 42 -5.24 -9.84 -25.10
C ALA A 42 -4.45 -11.07 -25.55
N ARG A 43 -4.50 -12.18 -24.80
CA ARG A 43 -3.86 -13.45 -25.19
C ARG A 43 -4.44 -14.05 -26.46
N GLN A 44 -5.77 -14.03 -26.63
CA GLN A 44 -6.41 -14.52 -27.85
C GLN A 44 -5.98 -13.70 -29.07
N ARG A 45 -5.90 -12.37 -28.92
CA ARG A 45 -5.40 -11.48 -29.96
C ARG A 45 -3.92 -11.77 -30.28
N ALA A 46 -3.08 -11.87 -29.28
CA ALA A 46 -1.66 -12.17 -29.44
C ALA A 46 -1.44 -13.50 -30.18
N ILE A 47 -2.22 -14.55 -29.85
CA ILE A 47 -2.17 -15.83 -30.56
C ILE A 47 -2.60 -15.67 -32.03
N SER A 48 -3.70 -14.94 -32.30
CA SER A 48 -4.19 -14.75 -33.66
C SER A 48 -3.26 -13.92 -34.55
N GLU A 49 -2.50 -13.02 -33.93
CA GLU A 49 -1.52 -12.16 -34.59
C GLU A 49 -0.09 -12.74 -34.53
N GLN A 50 0.08 -13.92 -33.96
CA GLN A 50 1.37 -14.62 -33.77
C GLN A 50 2.40 -13.76 -33.02
N MET A 51 1.96 -12.98 -32.05
CA MET A 51 2.82 -12.14 -31.22
C MET A 51 3.02 -12.77 -29.84
N PRO A 52 4.25 -12.82 -29.29
CA PRO A 52 4.47 -13.13 -27.89
C PRO A 52 3.79 -12.08 -26.97
N LEU A 53 3.29 -12.53 -25.81
CA LEU A 53 2.72 -11.63 -24.81
C LEU A 53 3.31 -11.96 -23.44
N PHE A 54 3.81 -10.96 -22.75
CA PHE A 54 4.29 -11.05 -21.37
C PHE A 54 3.32 -10.33 -20.44
N LEU A 55 2.91 -11.00 -19.36
CA LEU A 55 2.10 -10.42 -18.31
C LEU A 55 2.97 -10.17 -17.08
N LEU A 56 3.26 -8.90 -16.80
CA LEU A 56 4.19 -8.45 -15.78
C LEU A 56 3.45 -7.74 -14.64
N ASP A 57 3.90 -7.95 -13.40
CA ASP A 57 3.34 -7.29 -12.22
C ASP A 57 4.45 -6.53 -11.46
N ALA A 58 4.27 -5.23 -11.26
CA ALA A 58 5.25 -4.35 -10.63
C ALA A 58 5.12 -4.27 -9.09
N GLY A 59 4.58 -5.29 -8.44
CA GLY A 59 4.57 -5.42 -6.99
C GLY A 59 3.39 -4.77 -6.29
N ASP A 60 3.42 -4.78 -4.96
CA ASP A 60 2.36 -4.31 -4.06
C ASP A 60 1.02 -5.01 -4.32
N SER A 61 1.05 -6.33 -4.37
CA SER A 61 -0.16 -7.13 -4.42
C SER A 61 -0.82 -7.31 -3.04
N PHE A 62 -0.04 -7.17 -1.96
CA PHE A 62 -0.48 -7.32 -0.58
C PHE A 62 -1.19 -6.07 -0.06
N GLN A 63 -1.76 -6.18 1.15
CA GLN A 63 -2.46 -5.11 1.87
C GLN A 63 -3.76 -4.61 1.18
N GLY A 64 -4.33 -3.54 1.69
CA GLY A 64 -5.43 -2.74 1.10
C GLY A 64 -6.84 -3.25 1.35
N THR A 65 -7.08 -4.55 1.49
CA THR A 65 -8.40 -5.12 1.72
C THR A 65 -8.42 -6.27 2.71
N LEU A 66 -9.63 -6.69 3.11
CA LEU A 66 -9.83 -7.87 3.96
C LEU A 66 -9.27 -9.17 3.38
N TYR A 67 -9.09 -9.25 2.07
CA TYR A 67 -8.46 -10.43 1.46
C TYR A 67 -7.06 -10.65 2.02
N PHE A 68 -6.25 -9.60 2.15
CA PHE A 68 -4.94 -9.74 2.78
C PHE A 68 -5.05 -9.99 4.28
N SER A 69 -5.87 -9.22 4.99
CA SER A 69 -6.04 -9.37 6.44
C SER A 69 -6.44 -10.79 6.85
N CYS A 70 -7.35 -11.43 6.07
CA CYS A 70 -7.85 -12.78 6.37
C CYS A 70 -6.97 -13.90 5.82
N PHE A 71 -6.29 -13.70 4.69
CA PHE A 71 -5.61 -14.80 3.96
C PHE A 71 -4.09 -14.64 3.84
N LYS A 72 -3.53 -13.50 4.30
CA LYS A 72 -2.08 -13.26 4.41
C LYS A 72 -1.29 -13.66 3.14
N GLY A 73 -1.78 -13.23 1.95
CA GLY A 73 -1.16 -13.51 0.66
C GLY A 73 -1.61 -14.80 -0.05
N GLN A 74 -2.33 -15.72 0.63
CA GLN A 74 -2.79 -16.97 -0.02
C GLN A 74 -3.79 -16.69 -1.17
N ALA A 75 -4.71 -15.74 -0.97
CA ALA A 75 -5.64 -15.34 -2.03
C ALA A 75 -4.90 -14.69 -3.20
N ASN A 76 -3.90 -13.84 -2.91
CA ASN A 76 -3.04 -13.20 -3.90
C ASN A 76 -2.34 -14.26 -4.77
N ALA A 77 -1.68 -15.24 -4.16
CA ALA A 77 -1.00 -16.31 -4.89
C ALA A 77 -1.95 -17.09 -5.81
N ALA A 78 -3.11 -17.49 -5.30
CA ALA A 78 -4.07 -18.27 -6.08
C ALA A 78 -4.64 -17.48 -7.28
N LEU A 79 -4.94 -16.20 -7.08
CA LEU A 79 -5.54 -15.35 -8.10
C LEU A 79 -4.52 -14.90 -9.16
N LEU A 80 -3.28 -14.56 -8.74
CA LEU A 80 -2.19 -14.23 -9.67
C LEU A 80 -1.78 -15.46 -10.49
N ASN A 81 -1.73 -16.66 -9.89
CA ASN A 81 -1.54 -17.91 -10.64
C ASN A 81 -2.64 -18.13 -11.68
N GLN A 82 -3.89 -17.82 -11.35
CA GLN A 82 -5.03 -17.95 -12.28
C GLN A 82 -4.93 -16.94 -13.43
N LEU A 83 -4.39 -15.75 -13.21
CA LEU A 83 -4.10 -14.77 -14.26
C LEU A 83 -2.95 -15.23 -15.17
N GLY A 84 -2.05 -16.08 -14.67
CA GLY A 84 -0.89 -16.56 -15.42
C GLY A 84 0.17 -15.47 -15.62
N ILE A 85 0.60 -14.87 -14.53
CA ILE A 85 1.68 -13.88 -14.49
C ILE A 85 2.99 -14.52 -15.00
N ASP A 86 3.76 -13.79 -15.78
CA ASP A 86 5.09 -14.22 -16.27
C ASP A 86 6.23 -13.87 -15.32
N ALA A 87 6.12 -12.76 -14.61
CA ALA A 87 7.01 -12.34 -13.55
C ALA A 87 6.36 -11.24 -12.69
N MET A 88 6.78 -11.15 -11.43
CA MET A 88 6.39 -10.10 -10.49
C MET A 88 7.63 -9.58 -9.77
N VAL A 89 7.76 -8.27 -9.55
CA VAL A 89 8.75 -7.70 -8.63
C VAL A 89 8.15 -7.58 -7.23
N VAL A 90 8.98 -7.66 -6.19
CA VAL A 90 8.56 -7.44 -4.81
C VAL A 90 8.29 -5.95 -4.57
N GLY A 91 7.15 -5.61 -3.98
CA GLY A 91 6.86 -4.27 -3.48
C GLY A 91 7.14 -4.13 -1.97
N ASN A 92 6.96 -2.94 -1.43
CA ASN A 92 7.16 -2.71 0.01
C ASN A 92 6.04 -3.36 0.86
N HIS A 93 4.82 -3.40 0.37
CA HIS A 93 3.71 -3.99 1.10
C HIS A 93 3.78 -5.53 1.19
N GLU A 94 4.59 -6.18 0.38
CA GLU A 94 4.92 -7.60 0.57
C GLU A 94 5.70 -7.85 1.86
N LEU A 95 6.35 -6.83 2.44
CA LEU A 95 7.21 -6.91 3.62
C LEU A 95 6.68 -6.17 4.86
N ASP A 96 5.48 -5.60 4.82
CA ASP A 96 4.91 -4.83 5.96
C ASP A 96 4.79 -5.62 7.26
N THR A 97 4.70 -6.93 7.19
CA THR A 97 4.54 -7.83 8.34
C THR A 97 5.66 -8.87 8.44
N GLY A 98 6.86 -8.50 8.03
CA GLY A 98 8.03 -9.36 7.98
C GLY A 98 8.08 -10.23 6.72
N ASN A 99 9.13 -11.06 6.63
CA ASN A 99 9.35 -11.93 5.47
C ASN A 99 8.40 -13.15 5.43
N ALA A 100 7.80 -13.54 6.56
CA ALA A 100 7.02 -14.77 6.65
C ALA A 100 5.81 -14.85 5.70
N PRO A 101 4.96 -13.83 5.53
CA PRO A 101 3.87 -13.86 4.56
C PRO A 101 4.36 -13.99 3.12
N LEU A 102 5.46 -13.29 2.78
CA LEU A 102 6.06 -13.35 1.46
C LEU A 102 6.68 -14.73 1.18
N ALA A 103 7.38 -15.32 2.14
CA ALA A 103 7.91 -16.68 2.01
C ALA A 103 6.78 -17.72 1.80
N ASN A 104 5.65 -17.56 2.49
CA ASN A 104 4.47 -18.40 2.27
C ASN A 104 3.82 -18.17 0.90
N PHE A 105 3.78 -16.95 0.40
CA PHE A 105 3.33 -16.60 -0.93
C PHE A 105 4.24 -17.21 -2.00
N LEU A 106 5.56 -17.05 -1.86
CA LEU A 106 6.57 -17.59 -2.77
C LEU A 106 6.45 -19.12 -2.95
N ARG A 107 6.10 -19.87 -1.89
CA ARG A 107 5.86 -21.32 -1.98
C ARG A 107 4.60 -21.71 -2.76
N GLN A 108 3.69 -20.78 -3.02
CA GLN A 108 2.39 -21.02 -3.66
C GLN A 108 2.30 -20.48 -5.07
N ILE A 109 3.13 -19.51 -5.44
CA ILE A 109 3.16 -18.94 -6.80
C ILE A 109 3.82 -19.89 -7.80
N ARG A 110 3.56 -19.65 -9.09
CA ARG A 110 4.09 -20.44 -10.23
C ARG A 110 4.89 -19.61 -11.22
N PHE A 111 5.28 -18.41 -10.82
CA PHE A 111 6.01 -17.44 -11.62
C PHE A 111 7.20 -16.90 -10.82
N PRO A 112 8.25 -16.41 -11.48
CA PRO A 112 9.40 -15.81 -10.81
C PRO A 112 9.02 -14.54 -10.03
N LEU A 113 9.57 -14.42 -8.82
CA LEU A 113 9.51 -13.24 -7.98
C LEU A 113 10.86 -12.54 -8.02
N LEU A 114 10.90 -11.32 -8.53
CA LEU A 114 12.12 -10.59 -8.85
C LEU A 114 12.45 -9.55 -7.76
N ALA A 115 13.69 -9.54 -7.30
CA ALA A 115 14.24 -8.54 -6.38
C ALA A 115 15.78 -8.57 -6.46
N ALA A 116 16.33 -8.22 -7.62
CA ALA A 116 17.73 -8.43 -7.96
C ALA A 116 18.71 -7.63 -7.08
N ASN A 117 18.26 -6.57 -6.40
CA ASN A 117 19.03 -5.84 -5.40
C ASN A 117 18.72 -6.26 -3.94
N TRP A 118 18.01 -7.35 -3.73
CA TRP A 118 17.79 -7.91 -2.40
C TRP A 118 18.78 -9.06 -2.12
N ASP A 119 19.68 -8.85 -1.17
CA ASP A 119 20.62 -9.85 -0.69
C ASP A 119 20.02 -10.59 0.52
N LEU A 120 19.77 -11.88 0.33
CA LEU A 120 19.25 -12.83 1.32
C LEU A 120 20.33 -13.76 1.88
N SER A 121 21.61 -13.55 1.55
CA SER A 121 22.71 -14.43 1.93
C SER A 121 22.93 -14.56 3.45
N ALA A 122 22.44 -13.58 4.21
CA ALA A 122 22.49 -13.60 5.67
C ALA A 122 21.38 -14.45 6.33
N GLU A 123 20.41 -14.99 5.56
CA GLU A 123 19.38 -15.87 6.10
C GLU A 123 19.97 -17.18 6.64
N ALA A 124 19.68 -17.51 7.91
CA ALA A 124 20.13 -18.76 8.51
C ALA A 124 19.59 -19.99 7.73
N GLU A 125 20.38 -21.06 7.65
CA GLU A 125 19.99 -22.28 6.89
C GLU A 125 18.73 -22.94 7.43
N ASP A 126 18.49 -22.86 8.73
CA ASP A 126 17.33 -23.42 9.43
C ASP A 126 16.15 -22.46 9.57
N LYS A 127 16.23 -21.25 8.97
CA LYS A 127 15.15 -20.27 9.02
C LYS A 127 13.88 -20.81 8.35
N PRO A 128 12.74 -20.93 9.07
CA PRO A 128 11.50 -21.49 8.51
C PRO A 128 10.94 -20.70 7.32
N THR A 129 11.30 -19.42 7.26
CA THR A 129 10.86 -18.46 6.22
C THR A 129 11.96 -18.15 5.21
N ARG A 130 12.98 -19.00 5.12
CA ARG A 130 14.10 -18.83 4.20
C ARG A 130 13.63 -18.78 2.75
N MET A 131 14.07 -17.75 2.04
CA MET A 131 13.79 -17.51 0.61
C MET A 131 15.05 -17.60 -0.25
N GLN A 132 16.23 -17.44 0.35
CA GLN A 132 17.51 -17.77 -0.30
C GLN A 132 17.42 -19.22 -0.82
N ASP A 133 17.91 -19.56 -1.94
CA ASP A 133 17.85 -20.89 -2.58
C ASP A 133 16.47 -21.30 -3.15
N HIS A 134 15.42 -20.47 -3.01
CA HIS A 134 14.14 -20.80 -3.64
C HIS A 134 14.19 -20.60 -5.16
N PRO A 135 13.81 -21.58 -6.00
CA PRO A 135 14.01 -21.53 -7.46
C PRO A 135 13.19 -20.44 -8.17
N LEU A 136 12.15 -19.91 -7.54
CA LEU A 136 11.34 -18.81 -8.08
C LEU A 136 11.76 -17.44 -7.53
N MET A 137 12.68 -17.39 -6.56
CA MET A 137 13.22 -16.12 -6.06
C MET A 137 14.43 -15.71 -6.91
N VAL A 138 14.31 -14.58 -7.62
CA VAL A 138 15.39 -14.01 -8.44
C VAL A 138 15.94 -12.81 -7.69
N SER A 139 16.88 -13.06 -6.80
CA SER A 139 17.50 -12.09 -5.90
C SER A 139 19.01 -12.03 -6.09
N TRP A 140 19.68 -11.13 -5.40
CA TRP A 140 21.13 -11.01 -5.46
C TRP A 140 21.81 -12.30 -4.98
N GLN A 141 22.73 -12.83 -5.81
CA GLN A 141 23.55 -14.01 -5.51
C GLN A 141 22.75 -15.24 -5.00
N ASN A 142 21.53 -15.44 -5.47
CA ASN A 142 20.75 -16.62 -5.14
C ASN A 142 21.38 -17.89 -5.78
N PRO A 143 21.82 -18.89 -4.99
CA PRO A 143 22.43 -20.11 -5.54
C PRO A 143 21.50 -20.92 -6.45
N ALA A 144 20.20 -20.91 -6.19
CA ALA A 144 19.22 -21.60 -7.02
C ALA A 144 18.90 -20.83 -8.33
N HIS A 145 19.26 -19.53 -8.39
CA HIS A 145 19.07 -18.67 -9.54
C HIS A 145 20.30 -17.76 -9.74
N PRO A 146 21.42 -18.29 -10.28
CA PRO A 146 22.71 -17.60 -10.30
C PRO A 146 22.73 -16.29 -11.08
N LYS A 147 21.82 -16.12 -12.07
CA LYS A 147 21.63 -14.88 -12.80
C LYS A 147 20.50 -14.08 -12.14
N PRO A 148 20.70 -12.79 -11.77
CA PRO A 148 19.67 -11.98 -11.13
C PRO A 148 18.62 -11.45 -12.12
N TYR A 149 18.35 -12.19 -13.19
CA TYR A 149 17.36 -11.91 -14.23
C TYR A 149 16.84 -13.17 -14.87
N ILE A 150 15.67 -13.10 -15.49
CA ILE A 150 15.10 -14.15 -16.32
C ILE A 150 15.19 -13.77 -17.81
N VAL A 151 15.11 -14.74 -18.70
CA VAL A 151 15.11 -14.51 -20.15
C VAL A 151 13.80 -15.03 -20.74
N LYS A 152 13.16 -14.18 -21.54
CA LYS A 152 12.00 -14.50 -22.38
C LYS A 152 12.41 -14.33 -23.84
N TRP A 153 11.73 -15.03 -24.74
CA TRP A 153 12.04 -15.01 -26.16
C TRP A 153 10.92 -14.35 -26.96
N VAL A 154 11.29 -13.46 -27.85
CA VAL A 154 10.42 -12.88 -28.87
C VAL A 154 10.97 -13.36 -30.20
N ASP A 155 10.33 -14.38 -30.77
CA ASP A 155 10.90 -15.18 -31.85
C ASP A 155 12.30 -15.68 -31.46
N ASP A 156 13.33 -15.31 -32.22
CA ASP A 156 14.73 -15.67 -31.96
C ASP A 156 15.49 -14.61 -31.13
N VAL A 157 14.80 -13.56 -30.65
CA VAL A 157 15.44 -12.45 -29.93
C VAL A 157 15.25 -12.66 -28.44
N PRO A 158 16.34 -12.77 -27.65
CA PRO A 158 16.24 -12.85 -26.20
C PRO A 158 15.95 -11.48 -25.59
N VAL A 159 15.06 -11.45 -24.61
CA VAL A 159 14.71 -10.28 -23.79
C VAL A 159 14.96 -10.63 -22.34
N ALA A 160 15.87 -9.93 -21.68
CA ALA A 160 16.13 -10.09 -20.26
C ALA A 160 15.13 -9.28 -19.43
N ILE A 161 14.67 -9.85 -18.31
CA ILE A 161 13.79 -9.18 -17.35
C ILE A 161 14.41 -9.32 -15.96
N PHE A 162 14.68 -8.20 -15.28
CA PHE A 162 15.13 -8.19 -13.89
C PHE A 162 14.26 -7.27 -13.04
N GLY A 163 14.31 -7.41 -11.72
CA GLY A 163 13.48 -6.63 -10.79
C GLY A 163 14.32 -5.80 -9.84
N LEU A 164 13.93 -4.55 -9.58
CA LEU A 164 14.54 -3.71 -8.55
C LEU A 164 13.49 -3.25 -7.54
N VAL A 165 13.87 -3.34 -6.27
CA VAL A 165 13.07 -2.91 -5.13
C VAL A 165 13.73 -1.71 -4.44
N LEU A 166 12.99 -1.00 -3.60
CA LEU A 166 13.47 0.17 -2.88
C LEU A 166 14.70 -0.16 -2.02
N GLU A 167 15.78 0.59 -2.17
CA GLU A 167 17.00 0.41 -1.38
C GLU A 167 16.82 0.81 0.09
N ASN A 168 15.86 1.70 0.37
CA ASN A 168 15.43 2.07 1.71
C ASN A 168 14.23 1.27 2.21
N MET A 169 14.07 0.02 1.78
CA MET A 169 12.96 -0.86 2.15
C MET A 169 12.78 -0.97 3.67
N GLN A 170 13.90 -1.04 4.41
CA GLN A 170 13.90 -1.06 5.87
C GLN A 170 13.31 0.22 6.49
N ASP A 171 13.22 1.31 5.71
CA ASP A 171 12.65 2.57 6.15
C ASP A 171 11.13 2.65 5.99
N ILE A 172 10.54 1.89 5.13
CA ILE A 172 9.12 2.01 4.74
C ILE A 172 8.30 0.72 4.94
N ALA A 173 8.97 -0.40 5.17
CA ALA A 173 8.37 -1.70 5.45
C ALA A 173 9.06 -2.32 6.69
N ALA A 174 8.76 -3.58 6.99
CA ALA A 174 9.32 -4.29 8.13
C ALA A 174 9.98 -5.62 7.72
N PRO A 175 10.94 -5.61 6.78
CA PRO A 175 11.67 -6.83 6.43
C PRO A 175 12.43 -7.36 7.66
N ASP A 176 12.68 -8.67 7.68
CA ASP A 176 13.48 -9.29 8.74
C ASP A 176 14.90 -8.68 8.77
N GLY A 177 15.54 -8.67 9.94
CA GLY A 177 16.85 -8.02 10.14
C GLY A 177 18.02 -8.63 9.34
N ASP A 178 17.85 -9.82 8.78
CA ASP A 178 18.79 -10.50 7.89
C ASP A 178 18.60 -10.14 6.40
N SER A 179 17.70 -9.23 6.07
CA SER A 179 17.48 -8.71 4.73
C SER A 179 18.37 -7.50 4.46
N GLN A 180 19.10 -7.50 3.34
CA GLN A 180 19.92 -6.37 2.90
C GLN A 180 19.48 -5.91 1.52
N PHE A 181 19.28 -4.59 1.35
CA PHE A 181 18.91 -4.00 0.07
C PHE A 181 20.07 -3.18 -0.48
N LEU A 182 20.55 -3.59 -1.65
CA LEU A 182 21.71 -2.98 -2.29
C LEU A 182 21.34 -1.68 -3.02
N PRO A 183 22.31 -0.76 -3.21
CA PRO A 183 22.09 0.47 -3.97
C PRO A 183 21.59 0.18 -5.38
N VAL A 184 20.51 0.86 -5.77
CA VAL A 184 19.75 0.58 -7.01
C VAL A 184 20.59 0.82 -8.26
N VAL A 185 21.30 1.96 -8.34
CA VAL A 185 22.05 2.37 -9.55
C VAL A 185 23.22 1.43 -9.84
N GLU A 186 24.03 1.14 -8.83
CA GLU A 186 25.20 0.26 -8.94
C GLU A 186 24.79 -1.16 -9.29
N THR A 187 23.72 -1.65 -8.63
CA THR A 187 23.18 -2.99 -8.90
C THR A 187 22.63 -3.09 -10.32
N ALA A 188 21.87 -2.08 -10.77
CA ALA A 188 21.36 -2.03 -12.14
C ALA A 188 22.50 -2.11 -13.17
N LYS A 189 23.55 -1.30 -13.01
CA LYS A 189 24.71 -1.30 -13.92
C LYS A 189 25.39 -2.67 -13.97
N THR A 190 25.63 -3.26 -12.79
CA THR A 190 26.26 -4.60 -12.70
C THR A 190 25.43 -5.67 -13.41
N ILE A 191 24.11 -5.65 -13.25
CA ILE A 191 23.21 -6.62 -13.90
C ILE A 191 23.16 -6.41 -15.41
N ILE A 192 23.09 -5.17 -15.88
CA ILE A 192 23.09 -4.84 -17.31
C ILE A 192 24.39 -5.31 -17.97
N GLU A 193 25.54 -5.11 -17.32
CA GLU A 193 26.83 -5.63 -17.82
C GLU A 193 26.81 -7.16 -17.95
N GLN A 194 26.23 -7.88 -16.99
CA GLN A 194 26.08 -9.34 -17.08
C GLN A 194 25.15 -9.76 -18.22
N ILE A 195 24.02 -9.06 -18.40
CA ILE A 195 23.06 -9.32 -19.49
C ILE A 195 23.73 -9.10 -20.85
N HIS A 196 24.48 -8.00 -21.02
CA HIS A 196 25.22 -7.72 -22.26
C HIS A 196 26.33 -8.74 -22.50
N ALA A 197 27.02 -9.21 -21.46
CA ALA A 197 28.03 -10.29 -21.58
C ALA A 197 27.40 -11.63 -22.04
N ASP A 198 26.11 -11.87 -21.74
CA ASP A 198 25.35 -13.00 -22.28
C ASP A 198 24.83 -12.77 -23.71
N GLY A 199 25.13 -11.62 -24.35
CA GLY A 199 24.73 -11.29 -25.72
C GLY A 199 23.28 -10.80 -25.84
N ILE A 200 22.67 -10.33 -24.75
CA ILE A 200 21.29 -9.86 -24.74
C ILE A 200 21.29 -8.33 -24.73
N GLU A 201 20.60 -7.72 -25.69
CA GLU A 201 20.51 -6.26 -25.83
C GLU A 201 19.20 -5.68 -25.27
N HIS A 202 18.09 -6.44 -25.36
CA HIS A 202 16.77 -5.96 -24.94
C HIS A 202 16.53 -6.27 -23.48
N ILE A 203 16.35 -5.22 -22.67
CA ILE A 203 16.26 -5.32 -21.22
C ILE A 203 14.99 -4.64 -20.71
N ILE A 204 14.15 -5.41 -20.00
CA ILE A 204 12.98 -4.90 -19.27
C ILE A 204 13.33 -4.87 -17.78
N LEU A 205 13.17 -3.72 -17.15
CA LEU A 205 13.20 -3.58 -15.70
C LEU A 205 11.78 -3.62 -15.16
N LEU A 206 11.49 -4.59 -14.30
CA LEU A 206 10.33 -4.54 -13.40
C LEU A 206 10.72 -3.76 -12.16
N SER A 207 10.11 -2.61 -11.94
CA SER A 207 10.50 -1.68 -10.90
C SER A 207 9.43 -1.51 -9.83
N HIS A 208 9.84 -1.49 -8.56
CA HIS A 208 8.98 -1.00 -7.48
C HIS A 208 9.64 0.20 -6.78
N LEU A 209 10.16 1.16 -7.57
CA LEU A 209 10.88 2.33 -7.05
C LEU A 209 10.01 3.60 -7.05
N GLY A 210 8.93 3.59 -7.82
CA GLY A 210 8.06 4.74 -8.05
C GLY A 210 8.45 5.58 -9.26
N PHE A 211 7.45 6.20 -9.88
CA PHE A 211 7.59 6.90 -11.16
C PHE A 211 8.72 7.94 -11.18
N PRO A 212 8.88 8.85 -10.19
CA PRO A 212 9.97 9.81 -10.20
C PRO A 212 11.35 9.14 -10.17
N ARG A 213 11.50 8.06 -9.40
CA ARG A 213 12.78 7.33 -9.30
C ARG A 213 13.05 6.52 -10.56
N ASP A 214 12.02 5.95 -11.19
CA ASP A 214 12.13 5.25 -12.48
C ASP A 214 12.58 6.20 -13.58
N CYS A 215 12.02 7.41 -13.65
CA CYS A 215 12.44 8.45 -14.59
C CYS A 215 13.89 8.88 -14.37
N GLN A 216 14.31 9.03 -13.13
CA GLN A 216 15.68 9.35 -12.76
C GLN A 216 16.63 8.20 -13.12
N LEU A 217 16.28 6.95 -12.80
CA LEU A 217 17.08 5.78 -13.13
C LEU A 217 17.27 5.63 -14.65
N ALA A 218 16.21 5.87 -15.43
CA ALA A 218 16.27 5.88 -16.90
C ALA A 218 17.22 6.94 -17.48
N GLN A 219 17.54 8.00 -16.72
CA GLN A 219 18.52 9.04 -17.10
C GLN A 219 19.94 8.72 -16.63
N GLU A 220 20.08 8.00 -15.49
CA GLU A 220 21.36 7.70 -14.84
C GLU A 220 22.00 6.40 -15.34
N VAL A 221 21.19 5.48 -15.89
CA VAL A 221 21.63 4.14 -16.26
C VAL A 221 21.26 3.84 -17.71
N ASP A 222 22.27 3.64 -18.54
CA ASP A 222 22.09 3.21 -19.92
C ASP A 222 21.86 1.68 -20.01
N GLY A 223 21.23 1.24 -21.12
CA GLY A 223 21.01 -0.18 -21.42
C GLY A 223 19.63 -0.70 -21.06
N ILE A 224 18.82 0.01 -20.27
CA ILE A 224 17.44 -0.38 -20.02
C ILE A 224 16.57 0.05 -21.22
N SER A 225 15.85 -0.90 -21.83
CA SER A 225 14.95 -0.64 -22.96
C SER A 225 13.59 -0.12 -22.50
N LEU A 226 13.06 -0.73 -21.44
CA LEU A 226 11.72 -0.49 -20.89
C LEU A 226 11.70 -0.68 -19.38
N ILE A 227 11.07 0.25 -18.66
CA ILE A 227 10.72 0.10 -17.24
C ILE A 227 9.22 -0.09 -17.13
N VAL A 228 8.80 -1.12 -16.38
CA VAL A 228 7.42 -1.33 -15.95
C VAL A 228 7.40 -1.17 -14.43
N GLY A 229 6.77 -0.09 -13.97
CA GLY A 229 6.92 0.37 -12.59
C GLY A 229 5.63 0.41 -11.77
N GLY A 230 5.80 0.50 -10.44
CA GLY A 230 4.75 0.60 -9.43
C GLY A 230 5.08 1.60 -8.31
N HIS A 231 4.55 1.38 -7.10
CA HIS A 231 4.77 2.10 -5.85
C HIS A 231 4.06 3.46 -5.71
N THR A 232 4.17 4.36 -6.67
CA THR A 232 3.59 5.72 -6.57
C THR A 232 2.15 5.82 -7.08
N HIS A 233 1.55 4.70 -7.52
CA HIS A 233 0.20 4.66 -8.06
C HIS A 233 -0.03 5.57 -9.27
N THR A 234 1.03 5.94 -9.97
CA THR A 234 0.97 6.87 -11.10
C THR A 234 0.14 6.28 -12.22
N LEU A 235 -0.86 7.03 -12.68
CA LEU A 235 -1.66 6.69 -13.85
C LEU A 235 -1.17 7.52 -15.03
N GLN A 236 -0.59 6.85 -16.02
CA GLN A 236 -0.19 7.49 -17.27
C GLN A 236 -1.31 7.43 -18.32
N GLY A 237 -1.40 8.44 -19.16
CA GLY A 237 -2.37 8.57 -20.24
C GLY A 237 -3.39 9.68 -20.00
N ASP A 238 -4.13 10.02 -21.04
CA ASP A 238 -5.15 11.07 -21.01
C ASP A 238 -6.49 10.50 -20.47
N PHE A 239 -6.77 10.75 -19.22
CA PHE A 239 -8.01 10.40 -18.54
C PHE A 239 -8.83 11.63 -18.13
N GLY A 240 -8.51 12.84 -18.64
CA GLY A 240 -9.19 14.08 -18.29
C GLY A 240 -10.69 14.05 -18.56
N ALA A 241 -11.16 13.37 -19.62
CA ALA A 241 -12.59 13.17 -19.90
C ALA A 241 -13.34 12.39 -18.80
N LEU A 242 -12.63 11.62 -17.97
CA LEU A 242 -13.16 10.91 -16.80
C LEU A 242 -12.92 11.66 -15.49
N GLY A 243 -12.23 12.80 -15.52
CA GLY A 243 -11.85 13.57 -14.33
C GLY A 243 -10.75 12.88 -13.51
N LEU A 244 -9.93 12.05 -14.15
CA LEU A 244 -8.74 11.44 -13.57
C LEU A 244 -7.49 12.16 -14.07
N ALA A 245 -6.32 11.85 -13.48
CA ALA A 245 -5.05 12.48 -13.84
C ALA A 245 -4.68 12.25 -15.33
N ASP A 246 -4.01 13.23 -15.92
CA ASP A 246 -3.54 13.26 -17.31
C ASP A 246 -2.13 13.89 -17.44
N GLU A 247 -1.39 13.91 -16.33
CA GLU A 247 -0.12 14.65 -16.20
C GLU A 247 1.04 13.98 -16.96
N HIS A 248 0.99 12.66 -17.17
CA HIS A 248 2.06 11.87 -17.74
C HIS A 248 1.57 11.07 -18.96
N PRO A 249 2.15 11.25 -20.15
CA PRO A 249 1.79 10.43 -21.31
C PRO A 249 2.18 8.96 -21.11
N TYR A 250 1.39 8.04 -21.67
CA TYR A 250 1.71 6.61 -21.59
C TYR A 250 2.97 6.30 -22.40
N GLY A 251 3.94 5.63 -21.76
CA GLY A 251 5.21 5.30 -22.38
C GLY A 251 6.13 6.51 -22.55
N GLU A 252 6.15 7.39 -21.54
CA GLU A 252 7.07 8.52 -21.52
C GLU A 252 8.51 8.05 -21.63
N ARG A 253 9.32 8.75 -22.43
CA ARG A 253 10.69 8.35 -22.76
C ARG A 253 11.70 9.25 -22.07
N PHE A 254 12.63 8.63 -21.36
CA PHE A 254 13.79 9.28 -20.76
C PHE A 254 15.06 8.68 -21.36
N ASN A 255 15.86 9.48 -22.05
CA ASN A 255 16.95 9.02 -22.90
C ASN A 255 16.47 7.95 -23.92
N ARG A 256 16.97 6.72 -23.80
CA ARG A 256 16.58 5.58 -24.65
C ARG A 256 15.51 4.68 -24.00
N THR A 257 15.18 4.89 -22.74
CA THR A 257 14.31 4.05 -21.91
C THR A 257 12.85 4.54 -21.94
N LEU A 258 11.91 3.63 -22.15
CA LEU A 258 10.47 3.86 -21.97
C LEU A 258 10.07 3.57 -20.52
N VAL A 259 9.15 4.36 -19.95
CA VAL A 259 8.64 4.15 -18.58
C VAL A 259 7.13 3.99 -18.61
N LEU A 260 6.62 2.88 -18.05
CA LEU A 260 5.22 2.50 -18.02
C LEU A 260 4.73 2.29 -16.58
N HIS A 261 3.66 2.97 -16.20
CA HIS A 261 2.92 2.78 -14.95
C HIS A 261 1.42 2.67 -15.22
N ALA A 262 0.68 1.87 -14.44
CA ALA A 262 -0.72 1.53 -14.72
C ALA A 262 -1.70 1.82 -13.56
N GLY A 263 -1.40 2.80 -12.72
CA GLY A 263 -2.28 3.18 -11.60
C GLY A 263 -2.24 2.18 -10.44
N TYR A 264 -3.39 1.79 -9.89
CA TYR A 264 -3.47 0.97 -8.67
C TYR A 264 -4.83 0.29 -8.48
N ASN A 265 -4.97 -0.55 -7.44
CA ASN A 265 -6.23 -1.17 -6.97
C ASN A 265 -6.97 -2.00 -8.04
N SER A 266 -6.25 -2.60 -8.99
CA SER A 266 -6.84 -3.37 -10.08
C SER A 266 -7.89 -2.60 -10.91
N LEU A 267 -7.87 -1.27 -10.87
CA LEU A 267 -8.79 -0.40 -11.61
C LEU A 267 -8.46 -0.38 -13.10
N MET A 268 -7.16 -0.37 -13.38
CA MET A 268 -6.57 -0.22 -14.71
C MET A 268 -5.73 -1.45 -15.08
N VAL A 269 -5.45 -1.57 -16.37
CA VAL A 269 -4.43 -2.45 -16.93
C VAL A 269 -3.69 -1.71 -18.03
N GLY A 270 -2.36 -1.77 -18.01
CA GLY A 270 -1.52 -1.26 -19.09
C GLY A 270 -1.34 -2.34 -20.16
N LEU A 271 -1.47 -1.95 -21.43
CA LEU A 271 -1.14 -2.80 -22.58
C LEU A 271 -0.26 -1.99 -23.54
N ALA A 272 0.89 -2.56 -23.95
CA ALA A 272 1.75 -1.98 -24.96
C ALA A 272 2.14 -3.02 -25.99
N GLU A 273 1.97 -2.71 -27.26
CA GLU A 273 2.60 -3.42 -28.38
C GLU A 273 3.93 -2.74 -28.68
N VAL A 274 5.00 -3.51 -28.64
CA VAL A 274 6.36 -2.98 -28.66
C VAL A 274 7.15 -3.63 -29.80
N SER A 275 7.79 -2.82 -30.63
CA SER A 275 8.81 -3.28 -31.60
C SER A 275 10.18 -3.30 -30.92
N LEU A 276 10.89 -4.41 -31.09
CA LEU A 276 12.30 -4.54 -30.74
C LEU A 276 13.13 -3.94 -31.86
N LEU A 277 13.97 -2.96 -31.56
CA LEU A 277 14.81 -2.24 -32.50
C LEU A 277 16.30 -2.58 -32.21
N PRO A 278 17.22 -2.33 -33.18
CA PRO A 278 18.65 -2.52 -32.95
C PRO A 278 19.18 -1.79 -31.72
N GLU A 279 20.31 -2.25 -31.19
CA GLU A 279 20.97 -1.67 -30.01
C GLU A 279 20.08 -1.63 -28.76
N GLY A 280 19.25 -2.65 -28.57
CA GLY A 280 18.41 -2.80 -27.39
C GLY A 280 17.28 -1.78 -27.26
N GLN A 281 16.99 -0.99 -28.29
CA GLN A 281 15.90 -0.01 -28.20
C GLN A 281 14.54 -0.68 -28.36
N MET A 282 13.52 -0.06 -27.73
CA MET A 282 12.13 -0.44 -27.89
C MET A 282 11.27 0.75 -28.32
N ARG A 283 10.24 0.50 -29.12
CA ARG A 283 9.27 1.51 -29.55
C ARG A 283 7.86 0.98 -29.32
N ILE A 284 7.02 1.77 -28.66
CA ILE A 284 5.59 1.48 -28.52
C ILE A 284 4.92 1.81 -29.85
N GLU A 285 4.31 0.83 -30.50
CA GLU A 285 3.53 1.00 -31.72
C GLU A 285 2.10 1.43 -31.39
N GLN A 286 1.53 0.80 -30.38
CA GLN A 286 0.23 1.16 -29.82
C GLN A 286 0.12 0.66 -28.38
N GLY A 287 -0.78 1.29 -27.60
CA GLY A 287 -1.04 0.90 -26.23
C GLY A 287 -1.62 2.02 -25.39
N GLY A 288 -1.78 1.74 -24.13
CA GLY A 288 -2.29 2.67 -23.13
C GLY A 288 -2.79 1.94 -21.89
N ASN A 289 -3.06 2.72 -20.87
CA ASN A 289 -3.81 2.27 -19.72
C ASN A 289 -5.30 2.24 -20.03
N VAL A 290 -6.00 1.23 -19.51
CA VAL A 290 -7.41 0.99 -19.78
C VAL A 290 -8.15 0.78 -18.47
N LEU A 291 -9.19 1.59 -18.21
CA LEU A 291 -10.12 1.43 -17.08
C LEU A 291 -11.02 0.23 -17.34
N LEU A 292 -11.09 -0.69 -16.39
CA LEU A 292 -11.88 -1.91 -16.50
C LEU A 292 -13.26 -1.72 -15.88
N THR A 293 -14.33 -1.79 -16.69
CA THR A 293 -15.72 -1.74 -16.21
C THR A 293 -16.60 -2.72 -16.97
N SER A 294 -17.93 -2.64 -16.83
CA SER A 294 -18.89 -3.49 -17.57
C SER A 294 -20.18 -2.75 -17.91
N GLU A 295 -20.94 -3.30 -18.86
CA GLU A 295 -22.27 -2.79 -19.21
C GLU A 295 -23.26 -2.83 -18.03
N THR A 296 -23.05 -3.76 -17.10
CA THR A 296 -23.88 -3.95 -15.92
C THR A 296 -23.30 -3.32 -14.66
N ALA A 297 -22.16 -2.62 -14.78
CA ALA A 297 -21.51 -1.97 -13.63
C ALA A 297 -22.47 -1.00 -12.92
N LEU A 298 -22.42 -0.98 -11.61
CA LEU A 298 -23.24 -0.10 -10.79
C LEU A 298 -22.80 1.36 -11.00
N LEU A 299 -23.77 2.21 -11.29
CA LEU A 299 -23.63 3.65 -11.46
C LEU A 299 -24.42 4.36 -10.37
N GLN A 300 -23.74 5.16 -9.57
CA GLN A 300 -24.31 5.86 -8.42
C GLN A 300 -24.00 7.35 -8.45
N SER A 301 -24.82 8.13 -7.74
CA SER A 301 -24.48 9.51 -7.39
C SER A 301 -23.30 9.56 -6.42
N GLN A 302 -22.74 10.74 -6.13
CA GLN A 302 -21.68 10.90 -5.12
C GLN A 302 -22.14 10.46 -3.71
N GLN A 303 -23.44 10.50 -3.44
CA GLN A 303 -24.07 10.06 -2.19
C GLN A 303 -24.29 8.54 -2.13
N GLY A 304 -24.03 7.81 -3.22
CA GLY A 304 -24.17 6.35 -3.30
C GLY A 304 -25.55 5.87 -3.77
N GLU A 305 -26.46 6.78 -4.16
CA GLU A 305 -27.78 6.44 -4.68
C GLU A 305 -27.70 5.97 -6.15
N PRO A 306 -28.43 4.94 -6.55
CA PRO A 306 -28.48 4.53 -7.95
C PRO A 306 -28.95 5.67 -8.86
N LEU A 307 -28.28 5.87 -9.99
CA LEU A 307 -28.66 6.89 -10.96
C LEU A 307 -29.94 6.49 -11.71
N PRO A 308 -30.75 7.48 -12.16
CA PRO A 308 -31.91 7.23 -13.01
C PRO A 308 -31.55 6.54 -14.33
N ALA A 309 -32.38 5.63 -14.82
CA ALA A 309 -32.14 4.82 -16.03
C ALA A 309 -31.77 5.66 -17.28
N PRO A 310 -32.39 6.82 -17.57
CA PRO A 310 -31.96 7.66 -18.69
C PRO A 310 -30.52 8.15 -18.55
N GLN A 311 -30.13 8.60 -17.36
CA GLN A 311 -28.79 9.08 -17.08
C GLN A 311 -27.77 7.93 -17.18
N GLN A 312 -28.09 6.74 -16.65
CA GLN A 312 -27.25 5.56 -16.83
C GLN A 312 -26.99 5.25 -18.31
N ARG A 313 -28.00 5.33 -19.17
CA ARG A 313 -27.84 5.09 -20.62
C ARG A 313 -26.90 6.09 -21.26
N THR A 314 -27.02 7.38 -20.91
CA THR A 314 -26.12 8.45 -21.40
C THR A 314 -24.68 8.19 -20.98
N ILE A 315 -24.46 7.89 -19.70
CA ILE A 315 -23.12 7.59 -19.14
C ILE A 315 -22.52 6.35 -19.80
N ARG A 316 -23.28 5.25 -19.94
CA ARG A 316 -22.77 4.04 -20.59
C ARG A 316 -22.39 4.29 -22.05
N ARG A 317 -23.16 5.10 -22.78
CA ARG A 317 -22.81 5.51 -24.15
C ARG A 317 -21.51 6.32 -24.15
N PHE A 318 -21.35 7.26 -23.23
CA PHE A 318 -20.14 8.06 -23.09
C PHE A 318 -18.92 7.16 -22.81
N LEU A 319 -19.00 6.28 -21.80
CA LEU A 319 -17.91 5.36 -21.44
C LEU A 319 -17.51 4.43 -22.58
N ARG A 320 -18.49 3.90 -23.34
CA ARG A 320 -18.24 3.02 -24.49
C ARG A 320 -17.45 3.69 -25.62
N ASN A 321 -17.58 5.01 -25.73
CA ASN A 321 -16.86 5.80 -26.74
C ASN A 321 -15.47 6.24 -26.29
N GLN A 322 -15.08 5.97 -25.03
CA GLN A 322 -13.74 6.28 -24.55
C GLN A 322 -12.76 5.15 -24.90
N ARG A 323 -11.69 5.48 -25.65
CA ARG A 323 -10.66 4.48 -26.04
C ARG A 323 -9.92 3.87 -24.84
N HIS A 324 -9.89 4.58 -23.70
CA HIS A 324 -9.24 4.16 -22.47
C HIS A 324 -10.20 3.47 -21.48
N VAL A 325 -11.35 2.98 -21.95
CA VAL A 325 -12.33 2.24 -21.15
C VAL A 325 -12.67 0.92 -21.82
N ALA A 326 -12.48 -0.18 -21.12
CA ALA A 326 -12.91 -1.51 -21.55
C ALA A 326 -14.16 -1.93 -20.80
N MET A 327 -15.25 -2.16 -21.53
CA MET A 327 -16.51 -2.65 -20.96
C MET A 327 -16.60 -4.17 -21.11
N LEU A 328 -16.17 -4.88 -20.08
CA LEU A 328 -15.97 -6.33 -20.08
C LEU A 328 -16.96 -7.06 -19.16
N GLN A 329 -17.43 -8.23 -19.58
CA GLN A 329 -18.09 -9.14 -18.65
C GLN A 329 -17.04 -9.80 -17.74
N PRO A 330 -17.33 -9.97 -16.44
CA PRO A 330 -16.44 -10.66 -15.54
C PRO A 330 -16.14 -12.11 -15.98
N ASP A 331 -14.89 -12.55 -15.89
CA ASP A 331 -14.52 -13.93 -16.18
C ASP A 331 -15.14 -14.89 -15.17
N SER A 332 -15.88 -15.87 -15.65
CA SER A 332 -16.64 -16.79 -14.81
C SER A 332 -15.77 -17.75 -13.99
N ALA A 333 -14.56 -18.07 -14.44
CA ALA A 333 -13.65 -18.94 -13.69
C ALA A 333 -13.05 -18.16 -12.50
N MET A 334 -12.63 -16.91 -12.71
CA MET A 334 -12.14 -16.04 -11.66
C MET A 334 -13.25 -15.72 -10.64
N GLU A 335 -14.49 -15.45 -11.11
CA GLU A 335 -15.64 -15.24 -10.23
C GLU A 335 -15.92 -16.47 -9.35
N ARG A 336 -15.90 -17.67 -9.91
CA ARG A 336 -16.07 -18.91 -9.12
C ARG A 336 -14.96 -19.11 -8.10
N LEU A 337 -13.72 -18.82 -8.48
CA LEU A 337 -12.57 -18.93 -7.56
C LEU A 337 -12.75 -18.00 -6.35
N LEU A 338 -13.10 -16.73 -6.60
CA LEU A 338 -13.37 -15.75 -5.53
C LEU A 338 -14.58 -16.15 -4.66
N ALA A 339 -15.69 -16.52 -5.29
CA ALA A 339 -16.94 -16.84 -4.60
C ALA A 339 -16.80 -18.05 -3.68
N ASN A 340 -16.19 -19.14 -4.18
CA ASN A 340 -16.13 -20.42 -3.48
C ASN A 340 -15.07 -20.44 -2.38
N ASN A 341 -13.91 -19.82 -2.61
CA ASN A 341 -12.79 -19.99 -1.71
C ASN A 341 -12.63 -18.83 -0.73
N TYR A 342 -13.07 -17.62 -1.08
CA TYR A 342 -12.73 -16.43 -0.32
C TYR A 342 -13.92 -15.60 0.15
N ARG A 343 -14.85 -15.21 -0.75
CA ARG A 343 -15.95 -14.29 -0.40
C ARG A 343 -16.88 -14.83 0.69
N ALA A 344 -17.04 -16.15 0.81
CA ALA A 344 -17.87 -16.74 1.87
C ALA A 344 -17.31 -16.44 3.26
N LYS A 345 -15.97 -16.56 3.43
CA LYS A 345 -15.29 -16.21 4.69
C LYS A 345 -15.36 -14.71 4.96
N LEU A 346 -15.18 -13.87 3.92
CA LEU A 346 -15.27 -12.42 4.07
C LEU A 346 -16.70 -11.97 4.43
N ARG A 347 -17.74 -12.60 3.89
CA ARG A 347 -19.14 -12.32 4.29
C ARG A 347 -19.40 -12.65 5.75
N HIS A 348 -18.84 -13.73 6.26
CA HIS A 348 -18.91 -14.03 7.69
C HIS A 348 -18.26 -12.91 8.51
N TYR A 349 -17.09 -12.44 8.12
CA TYR A 349 -16.41 -11.30 8.74
C TYR A 349 -17.24 -9.99 8.63
N ALA A 350 -17.91 -9.78 7.49
CA ALA A 350 -18.77 -8.62 7.26
C ALA A 350 -20.07 -8.66 8.06
N SER A 351 -20.62 -9.86 8.33
CA SER A 351 -21.83 -10.03 9.15
C SER A 351 -21.53 -10.04 10.66
N ASP A 352 -20.26 -10.12 11.06
CA ASP A 352 -19.83 -10.12 12.46
C ASP A 352 -19.93 -8.69 13.02
N GLN A 353 -21.07 -8.37 13.62
CA GLN A 353 -21.29 -7.08 14.29
C GLN A 353 -20.44 -6.99 15.55
N VAL A 354 -19.49 -6.08 15.55
CA VAL A 354 -18.55 -5.87 16.67
C VAL A 354 -19.13 -4.95 17.74
N VAL A 355 -19.73 -3.83 17.30
CA VAL A 355 -20.22 -2.78 18.20
C VAL A 355 -21.35 -2.00 17.50
N SER A 356 -22.19 -1.32 18.29
CA SER A 356 -23.16 -0.36 17.77
C SER A 356 -22.84 1.03 18.30
N LEU A 357 -22.77 2.02 17.41
CA LEU A 357 -22.46 3.40 17.74
C LEU A 357 -23.75 4.22 17.89
N PRO A 358 -24.04 4.80 19.08
CA PRO A 358 -25.19 5.68 19.26
C PRO A 358 -25.11 6.94 18.38
N ARG A 359 -23.88 7.39 18.10
CA ARG A 359 -23.55 8.51 17.20
C ARG A 359 -22.29 8.20 16.42
N GLY A 360 -22.13 8.80 15.24
CA GLY A 360 -20.92 8.63 14.45
C GLY A 360 -19.67 9.14 15.16
N LEU A 361 -18.53 8.52 14.87
CA LEU A 361 -17.21 8.92 15.35
C LEU A 361 -16.41 9.52 14.19
N ARG A 362 -16.05 10.80 14.35
CA ARG A 362 -15.30 11.54 13.35
C ARG A 362 -13.83 11.14 13.36
N HIS A 363 -13.25 11.00 12.16
CA HIS A 363 -11.80 10.94 11.98
C HIS A 363 -11.31 12.10 11.15
N VAL A 364 -10.24 12.74 11.61
CA VAL A 364 -9.44 13.73 10.89
C VAL A 364 -7.98 13.47 11.21
N ARG A 365 -7.11 13.68 10.23
CA ARG A 365 -5.68 13.51 10.43
C ARG A 365 -5.11 14.60 11.34
N ILE A 366 -5.36 15.85 11.01
CA ILE A 366 -4.96 17.03 11.80
C ILE A 366 -6.21 17.61 12.42
N PRO A 367 -6.18 17.99 13.72
CA PRO A 367 -7.30 18.69 14.36
C PRO A 367 -7.65 20.00 13.64
N ASP A 368 -8.92 20.29 13.54
CA ASP A 368 -9.49 21.53 12.99
C ASP A 368 -10.36 22.24 14.03
N GLU A 369 -11.12 23.27 13.61
CA GLU A 369 -12.00 24.06 14.45
C GLU A 369 -13.07 23.23 15.20
N ARG A 370 -13.42 22.05 14.66
CA ARG A 370 -14.37 21.11 15.27
C ARG A 370 -13.69 20.11 16.24
N GLY A 371 -12.37 20.25 16.45
CA GLY A 371 -11.54 19.37 17.25
C GLY A 371 -10.82 18.30 16.43
N GLY A 372 -10.22 17.33 17.11
CA GLY A 372 -9.47 16.27 16.48
C GLY A 372 -10.27 15.02 16.14
N SER A 373 -9.56 13.97 15.81
CA SER A 373 -10.14 12.63 15.60
C SER A 373 -10.75 12.10 16.90
N GLN A 374 -11.95 11.57 16.78
CA GLN A 374 -12.61 10.81 17.86
C GLN A 374 -12.25 9.32 17.78
N VAL A 375 -11.80 8.87 16.62
CA VAL A 375 -11.45 7.47 16.36
C VAL A 375 -10.00 7.16 16.74
N ALA A 376 -9.04 8.00 16.34
CA ALA A 376 -7.63 7.70 16.52
C ALA A 376 -7.20 7.52 17.99
N PRO A 377 -7.67 8.32 18.96
CA PRO A 377 -7.43 8.05 20.38
C PRO A 377 -8.00 6.72 20.87
N LEU A 378 -9.16 6.29 20.35
CA LEU A 378 -9.72 4.97 20.68
C LEU A 378 -8.86 3.83 20.14
N VAL A 379 -8.20 4.02 18.99
CA VAL A 379 -7.23 3.04 18.48
C VAL A 379 -5.99 2.98 19.39
N ALA A 380 -5.51 4.12 19.88
CA ALA A 380 -4.43 4.15 20.88
C ALA A 380 -4.85 3.47 22.20
N GLU A 381 -6.07 3.71 22.67
CA GLU A 381 -6.62 3.02 23.85
C GLU A 381 -6.73 1.50 23.64
N ALA A 382 -7.09 1.06 22.42
CA ALA A 382 -7.18 -0.36 22.09
C ALA A 382 -5.82 -1.06 22.19
N MET A 383 -4.73 -0.41 21.79
CA MET A 383 -3.38 -0.95 21.97
C MET A 383 -3.04 -1.11 23.46
N LEU A 384 -3.31 -0.09 24.29
CA LEU A 384 -3.11 -0.18 25.74
C LEU A 384 -3.95 -1.29 26.37
N PHE A 385 -5.23 -1.35 26.00
CA PHE A 385 -6.15 -2.39 26.48
C PHE A 385 -5.60 -3.78 26.16
N GLN A 386 -5.24 -4.02 24.91
CA GLN A 386 -4.79 -5.34 24.46
C GLN A 386 -3.48 -5.76 25.13
N ALA A 387 -2.51 -4.85 25.27
CA ALA A 387 -1.27 -5.15 25.98
C ALA A 387 -1.52 -5.52 27.45
N ARG A 388 -2.39 -4.76 28.13
CA ARG A 388 -2.74 -5.01 29.52
C ARG A 388 -3.47 -6.34 29.71
N GLU A 389 -4.39 -6.71 28.81
CA GLU A 389 -5.05 -8.04 28.80
C GLU A 389 -4.04 -9.19 28.62
N MET A 390 -2.98 -8.97 27.85
CA MET A 390 -1.90 -9.94 27.66
C MET A 390 -0.84 -9.92 28.78
N GLY A 391 -1.03 -9.09 29.81
CA GLY A 391 -0.08 -8.95 30.92
C GLY A 391 1.20 -8.18 30.59
N VAL A 392 1.24 -7.50 29.43
CA VAL A 392 2.38 -6.67 29.02
C VAL A 392 2.26 -5.31 29.71
N PRO A 393 3.24 -4.90 30.53
CA PRO A 393 3.21 -3.61 31.20
C PRO A 393 3.47 -2.48 30.20
N VAL A 394 2.52 -1.54 30.10
CA VAL A 394 2.60 -0.35 29.25
C VAL A 394 2.08 0.87 30.02
N ASP A 395 2.74 2.02 29.82
CA ASP A 395 2.36 3.27 30.47
C ASP A 395 1.49 4.14 29.55
N VAL A 396 1.89 4.31 28.29
CA VAL A 396 1.28 5.22 27.33
C VAL A 396 1.20 4.60 25.93
N ALA A 397 0.22 5.06 25.12
CA ALA A 397 0.16 4.72 23.70
C ALA A 397 0.19 5.97 22.83
N ILE A 398 0.74 5.81 21.61
CA ILE A 398 0.64 6.80 20.53
C ILE A 398 0.19 6.08 19.26
N PHE A 399 -0.78 6.67 18.57
CA PHE A 399 -1.23 6.24 17.28
C PHE A 399 -1.12 7.38 16.26
N ASN A 400 -0.46 7.15 15.15
CA ASN A 400 -0.34 8.12 14.06
C ASN A 400 -1.64 8.21 13.26
N ALA A 401 -2.10 9.41 12.96
CA ALA A 401 -3.40 9.68 12.34
C ALA A 401 -3.63 8.91 11.02
N GLY A 402 -2.59 8.75 10.21
CA GLY A 402 -2.66 8.10 8.90
C GLY A 402 -3.06 6.63 8.92
N GLY A 403 -2.87 5.96 10.07
CA GLY A 403 -3.27 4.58 10.26
C GLY A 403 -4.79 4.36 10.27
N ALA A 404 -5.60 5.38 10.60
CA ALA A 404 -7.05 5.35 10.46
C ALA A 404 -7.47 6.06 9.15
N ARG A 405 -8.42 5.48 8.40
CA ARG A 405 -8.73 5.93 7.04
C ARG A 405 -10.11 6.53 6.86
N ILE A 406 -11.05 6.24 7.75
CA ILE A 406 -12.45 6.70 7.65
C ILE A 406 -13.00 7.15 9.01
N SER A 407 -14.05 7.96 8.97
CA SER A 407 -14.97 8.16 10.10
C SER A 407 -15.93 6.98 10.19
N LEU A 408 -16.42 6.67 11.38
CA LEU A 408 -17.43 5.62 11.58
C LEU A 408 -18.83 6.25 11.64
N PRO A 409 -19.81 5.77 10.87
CA PRO A 409 -21.18 6.25 10.92
C PRO A 409 -21.90 5.76 12.20
N PRO A 410 -23.02 6.37 12.61
CA PRO A 410 -23.85 5.81 13.67
C PRO A 410 -24.49 4.49 13.22
N GLY A 411 -24.80 3.60 14.18
CA GLY A 411 -25.39 2.30 13.93
C GLY A 411 -24.45 1.13 14.15
N PRO A 412 -24.78 -0.07 13.63
CA PRO A 412 -23.96 -1.27 13.76
C PRO A 412 -22.68 -1.15 12.95
N VAL A 413 -21.56 -1.55 13.52
CA VAL A 413 -20.23 -1.57 12.87
C VAL A 413 -19.73 -3.00 12.87
N SER A 414 -19.36 -3.50 11.70
CA SER A 414 -18.85 -4.87 11.51
C SER A 414 -17.33 -4.95 11.65
N ALA A 415 -16.83 -6.18 11.90
CA ALA A 415 -15.40 -6.46 11.86
C ALA A 415 -14.78 -6.09 10.50
N ALA A 416 -15.50 -6.32 9.41
CA ALA A 416 -15.06 -5.93 8.07
C ALA A 416 -14.91 -4.42 7.90
N GLU A 417 -15.79 -3.62 8.50
CA GLU A 417 -15.68 -2.15 8.44
C GLU A 417 -14.48 -1.66 9.24
N LEU A 418 -14.22 -2.27 10.40
CA LEU A 418 -13.07 -1.93 11.23
C LEU A 418 -11.75 -2.34 10.59
N ALA A 419 -11.62 -3.59 10.13
CA ALA A 419 -10.36 -4.10 9.57
C ALA A 419 -10.15 -3.77 8.10
N GLY A 420 -11.22 -3.60 7.30
CA GLY A 420 -11.08 -3.39 5.86
C GLY A 420 -11.19 -1.93 5.42
N ARG A 421 -11.79 -1.06 6.24
CA ARG A 421 -12.00 0.34 5.87
C ARG A 421 -11.40 1.33 6.86
N LEU A 422 -11.54 1.07 8.16
CA LEU A 422 -10.98 1.95 9.18
C LEU A 422 -9.48 1.74 9.33
N LEU A 423 -9.03 0.50 9.54
CA LEU A 423 -7.64 0.10 9.79
C LEU A 423 -7.19 -0.94 8.74
N PRO A 424 -7.14 -0.57 7.45
CA PRO A 424 -6.92 -1.53 6.37
C PRO A 424 -5.48 -2.06 6.29
N PHE A 425 -4.56 -1.40 6.98
CA PHE A 425 -3.17 -1.86 7.06
C PHE A 425 -3.02 -2.91 8.16
N ALA A 426 -2.39 -4.03 7.83
CA ALA A 426 -2.09 -5.07 8.82
C ALA A 426 -0.88 -4.68 9.70
N SER A 427 -0.86 -3.43 10.17
CA SER A 427 0.21 -2.90 11.00
C SER A 427 0.33 -3.67 12.30
N THR A 428 1.52 -4.19 12.59
CA THR A 428 1.83 -4.83 13.86
C THR A 428 1.97 -3.80 14.98
N ILE A 429 1.80 -4.25 16.21
CA ILE A 429 1.90 -3.43 17.42
C ILE A 429 3.22 -3.77 18.10
N SER A 430 3.99 -2.75 18.47
CA SER A 430 5.25 -2.88 19.22
C SER A 430 5.20 -2.12 20.52
N HIS A 431 5.92 -2.62 21.54
CA HIS A 431 6.14 -1.95 22.81
C HIS A 431 7.64 -1.94 23.18
N PHE A 432 8.09 -0.89 23.84
CA PHE A 432 9.48 -0.70 24.22
C PHE A 432 9.60 0.39 25.28
N GLU A 433 10.77 0.48 25.91
CA GLU A 433 11.09 1.54 26.86
C GLU A 433 11.73 2.73 26.14
N VAL A 434 11.26 3.93 26.47
CA VAL A 434 11.77 5.19 25.92
C VAL A 434 11.90 6.25 27.00
N ARG A 435 12.98 7.03 26.96
CA ARG A 435 13.18 8.17 27.85
C ARG A 435 12.12 9.25 27.62
N GLY A 436 11.56 9.83 28.68
CA GLY A 436 10.54 10.86 28.57
C GLY A 436 10.93 12.03 27.65
N GLY A 437 12.17 12.50 27.74
CA GLY A 437 12.67 13.54 26.84
C GLY A 437 12.64 13.12 25.38
N GLN A 438 12.95 11.87 25.04
CA GLN A 438 12.87 11.34 23.67
C GLN A 438 11.42 11.21 23.21
N LEU A 439 10.52 10.75 24.10
CA LEU A 439 9.09 10.67 23.81
C LEU A 439 8.51 12.05 23.49
N ARG A 440 8.87 13.08 24.27
CA ARG A 440 8.44 14.47 23.99
C ARG A 440 8.96 14.96 22.63
N LEU A 441 10.23 14.69 22.30
CA LEU A 441 10.80 15.05 21.01
C LEU A 441 10.16 14.30 19.84
N ALA A 442 9.79 13.04 20.03
CA ALA A 442 9.06 12.25 19.02
C ALA A 442 7.67 12.84 18.72
N LEU A 443 6.93 13.23 19.75
CA LEU A 443 5.64 13.92 19.57
C LEU A 443 5.84 15.23 18.80
N GLU A 444 6.84 16.03 19.15
CA GLU A 444 7.11 17.30 18.48
C GLU A 444 7.51 17.09 17.02
N GLY A 445 8.40 16.14 16.74
CA GLY A 445 8.83 15.83 15.38
C GLY A 445 7.68 15.38 14.48
N ALA A 446 6.80 14.53 15.01
CA ALA A 446 5.61 14.08 14.30
C ALA A 446 4.61 15.20 14.00
N ILE A 447 4.40 16.12 14.96
CA ILE A 447 3.52 17.29 14.77
C ILE A 447 4.12 18.25 13.74
N VAL A 448 5.41 18.53 13.81
CA VAL A 448 6.11 19.34 12.80
C VAL A 448 6.00 18.72 11.42
N ASN A 449 6.19 17.41 11.30
CA ASN A 449 6.01 16.70 10.03
C ASN A 449 4.58 16.85 9.49
N ALA A 450 3.58 16.73 10.37
CA ALA A 450 2.17 16.87 9.99
C ALA A 450 1.81 18.29 9.52
N LEU A 451 2.29 19.31 10.23
CA LEU A 451 1.84 20.70 10.04
C LEU A 451 2.72 21.49 9.07
N GLU A 452 4.02 21.19 9.01
CA GLU A 452 4.99 22.01 8.27
C GLU A 452 5.58 21.29 7.04
N LEU A 453 5.63 19.95 7.04
CA LEU A 453 6.29 19.17 5.98
C LEU A 453 5.31 18.38 5.10
N GLY A 454 4.00 18.55 5.29
CA GLY A 454 2.95 17.94 4.47
C GLY A 454 2.59 16.49 4.84
N GLY A 455 3.28 15.88 5.80
CA GLY A 455 3.02 14.50 6.26
C GLY A 455 1.81 14.39 7.21
N SER A 456 0.61 14.81 6.80
CA SER A 456 -0.59 14.89 7.67
C SER A 456 -0.93 13.60 8.42
N GLY A 457 -0.46 12.45 7.95
CA GLY A 457 -0.64 11.15 8.59
C GLY A 457 0.14 10.97 9.89
N SER A 458 1.20 11.73 10.11
CA SER A 458 2.08 11.59 11.28
C SER A 458 1.50 12.17 12.57
N PHE A 459 0.44 12.99 12.52
CA PHE A 459 -0.09 13.64 13.72
C PHE A 459 -0.38 12.62 14.83
N PRO A 460 0.20 12.81 16.08
CA PRO A 460 0.13 11.82 17.15
C PRO A 460 -1.16 11.95 17.96
N TYR A 461 -1.95 10.90 17.99
CA TYR A 461 -3.09 10.75 18.88
C TYR A 461 -2.73 9.84 20.05
N PRO A 462 -2.67 10.37 21.30
CA PRO A 462 -2.22 9.62 22.46
C PRO A 462 -3.36 8.90 23.17
N ALA A 463 -3.00 7.91 24.01
CA ALA A 463 -3.82 7.40 25.10
C ALA A 463 -2.98 7.30 26.38
N ASP A 464 -3.60 7.58 27.54
CA ASP A 464 -2.98 7.76 28.86
C ASP A 464 -1.83 8.80 28.89
N LEU A 465 -1.76 9.66 27.88
CA LEU A 465 -0.85 10.78 27.73
C LEU A 465 -1.62 12.00 27.23
N ARG A 466 -1.27 13.20 27.72
CA ARG A 466 -1.80 14.46 27.18
C ARG A 466 -0.69 15.51 27.09
N TYR A 467 -0.82 16.45 26.16
CA TYR A 467 0.19 17.46 25.89
C TYR A 467 -0.42 18.75 25.34
N SER A 468 0.35 19.86 25.38
CA SER A 468 0.09 21.06 24.58
C SER A 468 1.20 21.27 23.56
N TYR A 469 0.85 21.87 22.39
CA TYR A 469 1.78 22.25 21.33
C TYR A 469 1.72 23.75 21.10
N HIS A 470 2.88 24.40 21.07
CA HIS A 470 3.04 25.84 20.90
C HIS A 470 3.90 26.10 19.66
N ALA A 471 3.27 26.45 18.55
CA ALA A 471 3.94 26.61 17.25
C ALA A 471 5.02 27.71 17.23
N SER A 472 4.82 28.77 18.02
CA SER A 472 5.76 29.91 18.14
C SER A 472 7.03 29.60 18.96
N ALA A 473 7.04 28.51 19.71
CA ALA A 473 8.21 28.13 20.49
C ALA A 473 9.35 27.59 19.59
N PRO A 474 10.61 27.70 20.03
CA PRO A 474 11.74 27.08 19.32
C PRO A 474 11.54 25.58 19.13
N ARG A 475 12.05 25.02 18.01
CA ARG A 475 12.04 23.58 17.77
C ARG A 475 12.74 22.85 18.94
N GLY A 476 12.19 21.72 19.37
CA GLY A 476 12.60 20.97 20.55
C GLY A 476 11.95 21.46 21.85
N GLN A 477 11.13 22.52 21.83
CA GLN A 477 10.45 23.09 23.01
C GLN A 477 8.97 23.39 22.76
N ARG A 478 8.42 22.91 21.65
CA ARG A 478 7.04 23.19 21.24
C ARG A 478 6.01 22.31 21.95
N VAL A 479 6.38 21.08 22.27
CA VAL A 479 5.51 20.18 23.06
C VAL A 479 5.78 20.41 24.54
N ARG A 480 4.73 20.78 25.28
CA ARG A 480 4.78 21.20 26.69
C ARG A 480 3.60 20.65 27.48
N GLN A 481 3.59 20.88 28.80
CA GLN A 481 2.50 20.52 29.71
C GLN A 481 2.08 19.05 29.59
N LEU A 482 3.08 18.18 29.45
CA LEU A 482 2.81 16.75 29.34
C LEU A 482 2.36 16.19 30.71
N HIS A 483 1.34 15.33 30.65
CA HIS A 483 0.91 14.54 31.80
C HIS A 483 0.67 13.11 31.33
N VAL A 484 0.94 12.19 32.22
CA VAL A 484 0.71 10.76 32.05
C VAL A 484 -0.33 10.26 33.06
N LYS A 485 -1.18 9.34 32.66
CA LYS A 485 -2.14 8.72 33.56
C LYS A 485 -1.48 7.58 34.31
N ASP A 486 -1.56 7.58 35.63
CA ASP A 486 -1.08 6.48 36.44
C ASP A 486 -2.06 5.29 36.43
N ARG A 487 -1.64 4.16 37.00
CA ARG A 487 -2.46 2.94 37.09
C ARG A 487 -3.76 3.11 37.86
N THR A 488 -3.91 4.19 38.66
CA THR A 488 -5.15 4.53 39.37
C THR A 488 -6.07 5.42 38.54
N GLY A 489 -5.67 5.80 37.32
CA GLY A 489 -6.42 6.69 36.44
C GLY A 489 -6.23 8.17 36.71
N ARG A 490 -5.27 8.57 37.55
CA ARG A 490 -5.00 9.97 37.88
C ARG A 490 -3.89 10.55 36.98
N TRP A 491 -4.10 11.79 36.52
CA TRP A 491 -3.11 12.53 35.79
C TRP A 491 -1.95 12.98 36.66
N GLN A 492 -0.74 12.60 36.30
CA GLN A 492 0.52 12.98 36.93
C GLN A 492 1.34 13.83 35.98
N LEU A 493 2.17 14.72 36.53
CA LEU A 493 3.13 15.47 35.73
C LEU A 493 4.11 14.50 35.05
N PHE A 494 4.34 14.71 33.77
CA PHE A 494 5.28 13.91 32.99
C PHE A 494 6.74 14.25 33.37
N ASP A 495 7.54 13.23 33.60
CA ASP A 495 8.96 13.38 33.94
C ASP A 495 9.84 13.03 32.73
N GLU A 496 10.52 14.00 32.16
CA GLU A 496 11.41 13.79 31.03
C GLU A 496 12.63 12.89 31.35
N GLN A 497 12.95 12.72 32.62
CA GLN A 497 14.07 11.89 33.08
C GLN A 497 13.65 10.46 33.42
N ARG A 498 12.37 10.17 33.45
CA ARG A 498 11.82 8.82 33.64
C ARG A 498 11.80 8.05 32.33
N ASP A 499 11.96 6.73 32.39
CA ASP A 499 11.70 5.83 31.27
C ASP A 499 10.23 5.38 31.30
N TYR A 500 9.58 5.45 30.14
CA TYR A 500 8.17 5.06 29.94
C TYR A 500 8.09 3.87 28.99
N ARG A 501 7.20 2.96 29.26
CA ARG A 501 6.83 1.88 28.33
C ARG A 501 5.79 2.38 27.36
N LEU A 502 6.26 2.68 26.16
CA LEU A 502 5.44 3.11 25.04
C LEU A 502 4.92 1.89 24.27
N ILE A 503 3.64 1.93 23.88
CA ILE A 503 3.09 1.05 22.87
C ILE A 503 2.63 1.86 21.65
N THR A 504 2.97 1.40 20.46
CA THR A 504 2.63 2.07 19.19
C THR A 504 2.63 1.06 18.05
N THR A 505 2.37 1.50 16.82
CA THR A 505 2.56 0.63 15.64
C THR A 505 4.05 0.42 15.38
N SER A 506 4.43 -0.75 14.84
CA SER A 506 5.83 -1.00 14.47
C SER A 506 6.36 0.05 13.50
N TYR A 507 5.51 0.56 12.59
CA TYR A 507 5.83 1.68 11.70
C TYR A 507 6.28 2.94 12.46
N THR A 508 5.53 3.33 13.49
CA THR A 508 5.89 4.49 14.33
C THR A 508 7.14 4.21 15.18
N ALA A 509 7.28 2.98 15.71
CA ALA A 509 8.44 2.56 16.49
C ALA A 509 9.75 2.65 15.70
N MET A 510 9.70 2.44 14.39
CA MET A 510 10.83 2.63 13.47
C MET A 510 11.19 4.10 13.19
N GLY A 511 10.60 5.05 13.90
CA GLY A 511 10.95 6.47 13.80
C GLY A 511 10.45 7.19 12.55
N LYS A 512 9.47 6.60 11.82
CA LYS A 512 8.95 7.15 10.56
C LYS A 512 8.19 8.46 10.76
N GLU A 513 8.07 9.23 9.67
CA GLU A 513 7.22 10.43 9.61
C GLU A 513 7.44 11.40 10.79
N GLY A 514 8.68 11.69 11.15
CA GLY A 514 9.03 12.65 12.22
C GLY A 514 9.18 12.05 13.60
N TYR A 515 8.95 10.75 13.80
CA TYR A 515 9.13 10.05 15.07
C TYR A 515 10.58 9.62 15.34
N HIS A 516 11.58 10.16 14.63
CA HIS A 516 13.01 9.78 14.69
C HIS A 516 13.58 9.69 16.11
N ALA A 517 13.08 10.50 17.06
CA ALA A 517 13.55 10.46 18.43
C ALA A 517 13.26 9.10 19.12
N LEU A 518 12.31 8.30 18.61
CA LEU A 518 12.04 6.95 19.12
C LEU A 518 13.17 5.96 18.78
N LEU A 519 14.02 6.23 17.80
CA LEU A 519 15.19 5.40 17.50
C LEU A 519 16.23 5.38 18.64
N ASN A 520 16.13 6.33 19.60
CA ASN A 520 16.95 6.35 20.82
C ASN A 520 16.22 5.67 22.00
N GLN A 521 15.51 4.58 21.74
CA GLN A 521 14.82 3.78 22.74
C GLN A 521 15.78 3.12 23.75
N ARG A 522 15.26 2.71 24.91
CA ARG A 522 16.01 2.06 25.99
C ARG A 522 16.01 0.54 25.90
N SER A 523 15.04 -0.02 25.19
CA SER A 523 14.98 -1.45 24.89
C SER A 523 14.59 -1.66 23.43
N GLU A 524 14.97 -2.79 22.85
CA GLU A 524 14.52 -3.18 21.51
C GLU A 524 12.98 -3.28 21.47
N PRO A 525 12.34 -2.87 20.36
CA PRO A 525 10.91 -3.00 20.19
C PRO A 525 10.49 -4.48 20.14
N GLU A 526 9.59 -4.87 21.03
CA GLU A 526 9.00 -6.20 21.08
C GLU A 526 7.61 -6.18 20.43
N LEU A 527 7.33 -7.17 19.58
CA LEU A 527 6.02 -7.31 18.95
C LEU A 527 4.99 -7.85 19.94
N LEU A 528 3.80 -7.26 19.95
CA LEU A 528 2.66 -7.76 20.75
C LEU A 528 2.05 -9.04 20.17
N GLY A 529 2.39 -9.43 18.93
CA GLY A 529 1.84 -10.61 18.26
C GLY A 529 0.46 -10.41 17.65
N LEU A 530 -0.03 -9.19 17.58
CA LEU A 530 -1.33 -8.80 17.00
C LEU A 530 -1.17 -7.64 16.04
N ILE A 531 -2.07 -7.57 15.06
CA ILE A 531 -2.24 -6.39 14.21
C ILE A 531 -3.25 -5.43 14.84
N ILE A 532 -3.14 -4.16 14.47
CA ILE A 532 -3.91 -3.08 15.07
C ILE A 532 -5.43 -3.23 14.89
N SER A 533 -5.89 -3.77 13.76
CA SER A 533 -7.32 -4.00 13.53
C SER A 533 -7.89 -5.06 14.47
N ASP A 534 -7.14 -6.13 14.75
CA ASP A 534 -7.57 -7.19 15.65
C ASP A 534 -7.65 -6.66 17.12
N ALA A 535 -6.64 -5.88 17.53
CA ALA A 535 -6.65 -5.21 18.82
C ALA A 535 -7.85 -4.27 18.99
N PHE A 536 -8.16 -3.50 17.93
CA PHE A 536 -9.31 -2.59 17.95
C PHE A 536 -10.66 -3.32 17.97
N ILE A 537 -10.81 -4.41 17.22
CA ILE A 537 -12.00 -5.26 17.24
C ILE A 537 -12.21 -5.87 18.63
N ASN A 538 -11.17 -6.41 19.25
CA ASN A 538 -11.23 -6.97 20.60
C ASN A 538 -11.64 -5.91 21.63
N TYR A 539 -11.03 -4.73 21.54
CA TYR A 539 -11.36 -3.59 22.40
C TYR A 539 -12.82 -3.16 22.22
N ALA A 540 -13.27 -2.97 20.98
CA ALA A 540 -14.64 -2.56 20.67
C ALA A 540 -15.68 -3.56 21.20
N ARG A 541 -15.42 -4.87 21.06
CA ARG A 541 -16.27 -5.93 21.63
C ARG A 541 -16.32 -5.86 23.15
N SER A 542 -15.18 -5.65 23.81
CA SER A 542 -15.12 -5.57 25.27
C SER A 542 -15.88 -4.37 25.84
N ARG A 543 -15.93 -3.27 25.07
CA ARG A 543 -16.62 -2.03 25.48
C ARG A 543 -18.12 -2.05 25.18
N GLY A 544 -18.56 -2.75 24.14
CA GLY A 544 -19.95 -2.76 23.68
C GLY A 544 -20.43 -1.42 23.10
N ILE A 545 -19.96 -0.30 23.64
CA ILE A 545 -20.20 1.06 23.15
C ILE A 545 -18.86 1.80 23.10
N LEU A 546 -18.54 2.40 21.96
CA LEU A 546 -17.38 3.27 21.82
C LEU A 546 -17.79 4.73 22.04
N THR A 547 -17.12 5.38 22.97
CA THR A 547 -17.25 6.81 23.24
C THR A 547 -15.88 7.46 23.16
N PRO A 548 -15.76 8.64 22.50
CA PRO A 548 -14.49 9.36 22.49
C PRO A 548 -14.01 9.66 23.90
N PRO A 549 -12.69 9.77 24.13
CA PRO A 549 -12.17 10.23 25.41
C PRO A 549 -12.82 11.55 25.82
N GLN A 550 -13.22 11.65 27.11
CA GLN A 550 -13.84 12.88 27.63
C GLN A 550 -12.80 13.95 27.95
N ASP A 551 -11.57 13.55 28.28
CA ASP A 551 -10.47 14.45 28.57
C ASP A 551 -9.89 15.00 27.26
N ALA A 552 -9.51 16.29 27.27
CA ALA A 552 -8.72 16.86 26.18
C ALA A 552 -7.29 16.26 26.21
N LEU A 553 -6.97 15.46 25.20
CA LEU A 553 -5.69 14.75 25.12
C LEU A 553 -4.57 15.62 24.53
N TYR A 554 -4.92 16.69 23.83
CA TYR A 554 -3.96 17.65 23.29
C TYR A 554 -4.60 19.02 23.17
N GLN A 555 -3.77 20.06 23.23
CA GLN A 555 -4.14 21.45 22.97
C GLN A 555 -3.15 22.03 21.96
N LEU A 556 -3.66 22.55 20.86
CA LEU A 556 -2.85 23.20 19.83
C LEU A 556 -2.98 24.71 20.00
N ASN A 557 -1.88 25.38 20.34
CA ASN A 557 -1.78 26.83 20.45
C ASN A 557 -1.03 27.33 19.21
N PHE A 558 -1.78 27.78 18.22
CA PHE A 558 -1.28 28.52 17.07
C PHE A 558 -1.31 30.00 17.44
N ASP A 559 -0.38 30.47 18.26
CA ASP A 559 -0.21 31.90 18.44
C ASP A 559 0.20 32.47 17.07
N GLN A 560 -0.78 33.04 16.38
CA GLN A 560 -0.69 33.82 15.17
C GLN A 560 0.55 33.58 14.29
N LEU A 561 0.45 32.68 13.33
CA LEU A 561 1.12 32.87 12.07
C LEU A 561 0.40 34.04 11.36
N VAL A 562 0.69 35.26 11.83
CA VAL A 562 0.27 36.47 11.17
C VAL A 562 1.29 36.80 10.11
N SER A 563 0.77 36.84 8.88
CA SER A 563 1.26 37.43 7.61
C SER A 563 2.49 36.81 6.98
#